data_21d1e9d4fd9d8f78b0cb2090a1fd4f90
#
_entry.id   21d1e9d4fd9d8f78b0cb2090a1fd4f90
#
_cell.length_a   1.000
_cell.length_b   1.000
_cell.length_c   1.000
_cell.angle_alpha   90.00
_cell.angle_beta   90.00
_cell.angle_gamma   90.00
#
_symmetry.space_group_name_H-M   'P 1'
#
loop_
_entity.id
_entity.type
_entity.pdbx_description
1 polymer ?
#
loop_
_entity_poly.entity_id
_entity_poly.type
_entity_poly.pdbx_seq_one_letter_code
_entity_poly.pdbx_strand_id
1 'polypeptide(L)'
;MDLVFSSHVIEWRGPAPYYFVPVPDEESAAIQEVAAMATYGWGVIPVRARIGAVAFETSLFPKDGGYLLPLKNAVRKPQNLAKDDGVTVEMTIRLGD
;
A
#
# COMPACT_ATOMS: atom_id res chain seq x y z
N MET A 1 -12.87 5.10 -3.35
CA MET A 1 -11.84 6.00 -3.93
C MET A 1 -10.82 5.16 -4.67
N ASP A 2 -10.64 5.45 -5.94
CA ASP A 2 -9.71 4.72 -6.79
C ASP A 2 -8.47 5.58 -7.05
N LEU A 3 -7.30 4.99 -6.89
CA LEU A 3 -6.02 5.67 -7.09
C LEU A 3 -5.12 4.82 -7.99
N VAL A 4 -4.32 5.50 -8.81
CA VAL A 4 -3.25 4.86 -9.58
C VAL A 4 -1.98 5.68 -9.35
N PHE A 5 -0.91 5.02 -8.96
CA PHE A 5 0.36 5.72 -8.74
C PHE A 5 1.55 4.82 -9.05
N SER A 6 2.69 5.45 -9.27
CA SER A 6 3.97 4.77 -9.43
C SER A 6 4.81 4.99 -8.19
N SER A 7 5.50 3.95 -7.75
CA SER A 7 6.34 4.00 -6.57
C SER A 7 7.43 2.94 -6.71
N HIS A 8 8.02 2.54 -5.61
CA HIS A 8 9.08 1.54 -5.62
C HIS A 8 8.98 0.66 -4.38
N VAL A 9 9.61 -0.52 -4.45
CA VAL A 9 9.63 -1.46 -3.34
C VAL A 9 10.72 -1.06 -2.35
N ILE A 10 10.36 -1.00 -1.07
CA ILE A 10 11.32 -0.82 0.01
C ILE A 10 11.36 -2.09 0.86
N GLU A 11 12.51 -2.34 1.47
CA GLU A 11 12.69 -3.44 2.40
C GLU A 11 12.87 -2.88 3.81
N TRP A 12 12.08 -3.37 4.74
CA TRP A 12 12.26 -3.05 6.14
C TRP A 12 13.01 -4.21 6.78
N ARG A 13 14.21 -3.93 7.27
CA ARG A 13 15.04 -4.96 7.90
C ARG A 13 14.59 -5.24 9.32
N GLY A 14 14.30 -6.50 9.58
CA GLY A 14 14.01 -7.03 10.88
C GLY A 14 14.39 -8.50 10.89
N PRO A 15 14.07 -9.25 11.94
CA PRO A 15 14.35 -10.69 11.99
C PRO A 15 13.72 -11.46 10.83
N ALA A 16 12.60 -10.94 10.32
CA ALA A 16 12.00 -11.40 9.07
C ALA A 16 11.87 -10.16 8.19
N PRO A 17 12.54 -10.09 7.04
CA PRO A 17 12.47 -8.88 6.21
C PRO A 17 11.05 -8.71 5.67
N TYR A 18 10.55 -7.48 5.79
CA TYR A 18 9.26 -7.10 5.25
C TYR A 18 9.44 -6.16 4.06
N TYR A 19 8.53 -6.24 3.11
CA TYR A 19 8.54 -5.40 1.92
C TYR A 19 7.30 -4.54 1.88
N PHE A 20 7.47 -3.29 1.45
CA PHE A 20 6.38 -2.31 1.35
C PHE A 20 6.55 -1.49 0.09
N VAL A 21 5.46 -0.84 -0.32
CA VAL A 21 5.48 0.19 -1.34
C VAL A 21 4.98 1.48 -0.71
N PRO A 22 5.81 2.53 -0.62
CA PRO A 22 5.35 3.81 -0.11
C PRO A 22 4.29 4.41 -1.03
N VAL A 23 3.22 4.93 -0.45
CA VAL A 23 2.22 5.69 -1.19
C VAL A 23 2.77 7.11 -1.34
N PRO A 24 2.82 7.67 -2.57
CA PRO A 24 3.34 9.02 -2.77
C PRO A 24 2.57 10.08 -1.97
N ASP A 25 3.23 11.21 -1.72
CA ASP A 25 2.68 12.26 -0.85
C ASP A 25 1.33 12.79 -1.33
N GLU A 26 1.16 12.95 -2.63
CA GLU A 26 -0.08 13.46 -3.20
C GLU A 26 -1.25 12.50 -2.93
N GLU A 27 -1.04 11.22 -3.19
CA GLU A 27 -2.06 10.19 -2.93
C GLU A 27 -2.27 10.01 -1.42
N SER A 28 -1.21 10.08 -0.63
CA SER A 28 -1.33 10.02 0.83
C SER A 28 -2.19 11.15 1.38
N ALA A 29 -2.04 12.36 0.86
CA ALA A 29 -2.86 13.49 1.26
C ALA A 29 -4.33 13.28 0.92
N ALA A 30 -4.61 12.74 -0.27
CA ALA A 30 -5.98 12.42 -0.68
C ALA A 30 -6.60 11.36 0.23
N ILE A 31 -5.82 10.35 0.61
CA ILE A 31 -6.27 9.31 1.53
C ILE A 31 -6.58 9.89 2.91
N GLN A 32 -5.73 10.80 3.41
CA GLN A 32 -5.95 11.42 4.71
C GLN A 32 -7.25 12.20 4.78
N GLU A 33 -7.67 12.82 3.69
CA GLU A 33 -8.93 13.56 3.63
C GLU A 33 -10.14 12.65 3.87
N VAL A 34 -10.06 11.38 3.47
CA VAL A 34 -11.15 10.43 3.66
C VAL A 34 -10.91 9.47 4.82
N ALA A 35 -9.73 9.52 5.43
CA ALA A 35 -9.32 8.56 6.46
C ALA A 35 -10.26 8.54 7.67
N ALA A 36 -10.77 9.70 8.06
CA ALA A 36 -11.69 9.81 9.19
C ALA A 36 -12.98 9.01 8.96
N MET A 37 -13.36 8.78 7.71
CA MET A 37 -14.53 8.00 7.35
C MET A 37 -14.18 6.53 7.05
N ALA A 38 -12.91 6.25 6.76
CA ALA A 38 -12.46 4.93 6.31
C ALA A 38 -11.77 4.11 7.40
N THR A 39 -11.33 4.75 8.49
CA THR A 39 -10.59 4.06 9.54
C THR A 39 -11.51 3.64 10.69
N TYR A 40 -11.11 2.58 11.35
CA TYR A 40 -11.81 2.05 12.51
C TYR A 40 -11.03 2.33 13.80
N GLY A 41 -10.39 3.51 13.87
CA GLY A 41 -9.67 3.96 15.06
C GLY A 41 -8.23 3.47 15.20
N TRP A 42 -7.76 2.64 14.28
CA TRP A 42 -6.41 2.07 14.35
C TRP A 42 -5.41 2.74 13.42
N GLY A 43 -5.87 3.66 12.57
CA GLY A 43 -5.03 4.30 11.59
C GLY A 43 -4.73 3.45 10.35
N VAL A 44 -5.11 2.18 10.35
CA VAL A 44 -4.95 1.32 9.18
C VAL A 44 -6.17 1.45 8.28
N ILE A 45 -5.93 1.40 6.96
CA ILE A 45 -6.97 1.64 5.97
C ILE A 45 -7.06 0.44 5.04
N PRO A 46 -8.20 -0.29 5.05
CA PRO A 46 -8.37 -1.43 4.16
C PRO A 46 -8.39 -1.01 2.71
N VAL A 47 -7.67 -1.75 1.88
CA VAL A 47 -7.59 -1.47 0.45
C VAL A 47 -7.63 -2.74 -0.37
N ARG A 48 -8.08 -2.61 -1.61
CA ARG A 48 -7.87 -3.58 -2.66
C ARG A 48 -6.85 -3.00 -3.61
N ALA A 49 -5.80 -3.74 -3.91
CA ALA A 49 -4.72 -3.25 -4.76
C ALA A 49 -4.40 -4.25 -5.87
N ARG A 50 -3.78 -3.73 -6.92
CA ARG A 50 -3.31 -4.54 -8.03
C ARG A 50 -1.94 -4.04 -8.46
N ILE A 51 -1.02 -4.99 -8.60
CA ILE A 51 0.30 -4.73 -9.17
C ILE A 51 0.52 -5.76 -10.27
N GLY A 52 0.69 -5.29 -11.50
CA GLY A 52 0.79 -6.20 -12.64
C GLY A 52 -0.45 -7.08 -12.77
N ALA A 53 -0.27 -8.37 -12.80
CA ALA A 53 -1.35 -9.35 -12.94
C ALA A 53 -1.94 -9.80 -11.59
N VAL A 54 -1.41 -9.32 -10.47
CA VAL A 54 -1.80 -9.80 -9.14
C VAL A 54 -2.66 -8.78 -8.42
N ALA A 55 -3.89 -9.18 -8.10
CA ALA A 55 -4.80 -8.40 -7.26
C ALA A 55 -4.77 -8.98 -5.84
N PHE A 56 -4.84 -8.11 -4.85
CA PHE A 56 -4.78 -8.52 -3.45
C PHE A 56 -5.48 -7.53 -2.54
N GLU A 57 -5.83 -7.99 -1.34
CA GLU A 57 -6.43 -7.14 -0.31
C GLU A 57 -5.48 -7.06 0.87
N THR A 58 -5.34 -5.86 1.44
CA THR A 58 -4.50 -5.61 2.59
C THR A 58 -4.98 -4.32 3.29
N SER A 59 -4.17 -3.82 4.22
CA SER A 59 -4.42 -2.53 4.86
C SER A 59 -3.17 -1.69 4.78
N LEU A 60 -3.33 -0.41 4.51
CA LEU A 60 -2.25 0.55 4.54
C LEU A 60 -1.85 0.84 5.99
N PHE A 61 -0.54 1.00 6.22
CA PHE A 61 -0.01 1.43 7.51
C PHE A 61 0.39 2.89 7.45
N PRO A 62 -0.05 3.71 8.42
CA PRO A 62 0.44 5.08 8.51
C PRO A 62 1.90 5.09 8.96
N LYS A 63 2.70 5.92 8.29
CA LYS A 63 4.11 6.12 8.66
C LYS A 63 4.59 7.49 8.21
N ASP A 64 5.17 8.25 9.12
CA ASP A 64 5.82 9.56 8.86
C ASP A 64 4.93 10.51 8.04
N GLY A 65 3.65 10.57 8.38
CA GLY A 65 2.68 11.43 7.70
C GLY A 65 2.14 10.90 6.38
N GLY A 66 2.57 9.71 5.97
CA GLY A 66 2.09 9.04 4.76
C GLY A 66 1.62 7.64 5.06
N TYR A 67 1.64 6.78 4.03
CA TYR A 67 1.18 5.40 4.13
C TYR A 67 2.13 4.45 3.44
N LEU A 68 2.19 3.21 3.94
CA LEU A 68 2.91 2.10 3.33
C LEU A 68 1.92 1.01 2.93
N LEU A 69 2.08 0.49 1.72
CA LEU A 69 1.32 -0.66 1.21
C LEU A 69 2.16 -1.92 1.43
N PRO A 70 1.70 -2.87 2.29
CA PRO A 70 2.46 -4.09 2.52
C PRO A 70 2.50 -5.00 1.28
N LEU A 71 3.67 -5.59 1.03
CA LEU A 71 3.85 -6.59 -0.01
C LEU A 71 4.16 -7.94 0.61
N LYS A 72 3.16 -8.81 0.70
CA LYS A 72 3.35 -10.17 1.16
C LYS A 72 4.04 -11.02 0.08
N ASN A 73 4.64 -12.12 0.49
CA ASN A 73 5.32 -13.01 -0.45
C ASN A 73 4.43 -13.49 -1.59
N ALA A 74 3.13 -13.72 -1.31
CA ALA A 74 2.18 -14.15 -2.32
C ALA A 74 2.01 -13.13 -3.45
N VAL A 75 2.27 -11.85 -3.18
CA VAL A 75 2.22 -10.78 -4.18
C VAL A 75 3.59 -10.56 -4.81
N ARG A 76 4.63 -10.55 -4.00
CA ARG A 76 5.99 -10.20 -4.41
C ARG A 76 6.66 -11.29 -5.24
N LYS A 77 6.59 -12.54 -4.79
CA LYS A 77 7.34 -13.63 -5.41
C LYS A 77 6.92 -13.97 -6.84
N PRO A 78 5.62 -14.04 -7.17
CA PRO A 78 5.23 -14.36 -8.55
C PRO A 78 5.73 -13.36 -9.58
N GLN A 79 6.03 -12.13 -9.16
CA GLN A 79 6.50 -11.07 -10.05
C GLN A 79 7.97 -10.73 -9.83
N ASN A 80 8.66 -11.47 -8.98
CA ASN A 80 10.08 -11.26 -8.66
C ASN A 80 10.37 -9.81 -8.24
N LEU A 81 9.46 -9.22 -7.47
CA LEU A 81 9.64 -7.85 -6.99
C LEU A 81 10.71 -7.82 -5.90
N ALA A 82 11.73 -7.02 -6.10
CA ALA A 82 12.84 -6.87 -5.18
C ALA A 82 12.96 -5.41 -4.74
N LYS A 83 13.74 -5.19 -3.69
CA LYS A 83 14.06 -3.85 -3.19
C LYS A 83 14.47 -2.94 -4.35
N ASP A 84 13.94 -1.73 -4.34
CA ASP A 84 14.18 -0.66 -5.32
C ASP A 84 13.51 -0.85 -6.69
N ASP A 85 12.80 -1.96 -6.91
CA ASP A 85 12.04 -2.13 -8.15
C ASP A 85 10.91 -1.12 -8.23
N GLY A 86 10.72 -0.52 -9.40
CA GLY A 86 9.59 0.35 -9.67
C GLY A 86 8.32 -0.46 -9.88
N VAL A 87 7.20 0.05 -9.37
CA VAL A 87 5.89 -0.58 -9.52
C VAL A 87 4.83 0.48 -9.81
N THR A 88 3.81 0.07 -10.56
CA THR A 88 2.60 0.86 -10.72
C THR A 88 1.49 0.15 -9.96
N VAL A 89 0.82 0.88 -9.08
CA VAL A 89 -0.22 0.34 -8.20
C VAL A 89 -1.56 0.93 -8.57
N GLU A 90 -2.54 0.07 -8.79
CA GLU A 90 -3.95 0.45 -8.84
C GLU A 90 -4.54 0.08 -7.48
N MET A 91 -5.21 1.03 -6.83
CA MET A 91 -5.67 0.82 -5.46
C MET A 91 -7.04 1.43 -5.26
N THR A 92 -7.92 0.67 -4.60
CA THR A 92 -9.24 1.13 -4.21
C THR A 92 -9.31 1.16 -2.69
N ILE A 93 -9.61 2.34 -2.14
CA ILE A 93 -9.86 2.50 -0.72
C ILE A 93 -11.27 2.01 -0.42
N ARG A 94 -11.42 1.11 0.54
CA ARG A 94 -12.71 0.59 0.95
C ARG A 94 -13.30 1.48 2.02
N LEU A 95 -14.32 2.24 1.65
CA LEU A 95 -14.99 3.18 2.54
C LEU A 95 -16.18 2.50 3.21
N GLY A 96 -16.02 2.18 4.49
CA GLY A 96 -17.13 2.00 5.42
C GLY A 96 -18.24 1.03 5.09
N ASP A 97 -17.91 -0.16 4.71
CA ASP A 97 -18.96 -1.20 4.63
C ASP A 97 -19.08 -1.93 5.93
#